data_919ef91be67efa922b1c3c4e786659db
#
_entry.id   919ef91be67efa922b1c3c4e786659db
#
_cell.length_a   1.000
_cell.length_b   1.000
_cell.length_c   1.000
_cell.angle_alpha   90.00
_cell.angle_beta   90.00
_cell.angle_gamma   90.00
#
_symmetry.space_group_name_H-M   'P 1'
#
loop_
_entity.id
_entity.type
_entity.pdbx_description
1 polymer ?
#
loop_
_entity_poly.entity_id
_entity_poly.type
_entity_poly.pdbx_seq_one_letter_code
_entity_poly.pdbx_strand_id
1 'polypeptide(L)'
;MTNNDHNNYCIILAGGKGRRLWPSSRNAYPKQFLDFFGVGRTQLQQTYDRMARIVPADHIYINTNEEYVEFVRQQLPDVSSEHILSEPIHRNTAPSVAWAAHRIAMQNPEACIVATPSDQAVFNEEAFCKDMLEGLHFVADNSCFLSMGVKPTRPEPGYGYIQLGDSVGEGLYKVQSFTEKPERDFAKIFVDSGEFYWNTSLFLFNVKHLYNNFAHLLPSVLRGYDEKYPVFSVETENAYMKENFPSYPNISIDYAILEKSNDVYVMKCDFGWADLGTWHSIYEAMKKGENDNVVIDSDVLMEDCHNNIVKLPKGKLAVLNGLDGFIVAEKDNVLLVCRKEDSSALVRKYVNEVQIKKGDEFI
;
A
#
# COMPACT_ATOMS: atom_id res chain seq x y z
N MET A 1 23.75 1.21 -15.29
CA MET A 1 22.95 2.36 -14.79
C MET A 1 23.18 3.51 -15.73
N THR A 2 22.15 4.05 -16.33
CA THR A 2 22.23 5.26 -17.15
C THR A 2 22.38 6.48 -16.23
N ASN A 3 22.85 7.64 -16.75
CA ASN A 3 22.97 8.86 -15.93
C ASN A 3 21.64 9.34 -15.28
N ASN A 4 20.49 8.83 -15.71
CA ASN A 4 19.17 9.15 -15.15
C ASN A 4 18.83 8.34 -13.90
N ASP A 5 19.47 7.20 -13.65
CA ASP A 5 19.10 6.32 -12.53
C ASP A 5 19.41 6.94 -11.15
N HIS A 6 20.32 7.92 -11.10
CA HIS A 6 20.66 8.67 -9.87
C HIS A 6 19.58 9.66 -9.42
N ASN A 7 18.56 9.93 -10.25
CA ASN A 7 17.45 10.81 -9.90
C ASN A 7 16.20 10.02 -9.43
N ASN A 8 16.30 8.71 -9.37
CA ASN A 8 15.17 7.86 -8.98
C ASN A 8 15.11 7.68 -7.46
N TYR A 9 13.93 7.90 -6.89
CA TYR A 9 13.64 7.82 -5.46
C TYR A 9 12.40 6.96 -5.21
N CYS A 10 12.28 6.46 -3.98
CA CYS A 10 11.12 5.70 -3.55
C CYS A 10 10.56 6.24 -2.24
N ILE A 11 9.24 6.33 -2.14
CA ILE A 11 8.49 6.57 -0.91
C ILE A 11 7.69 5.31 -0.57
N ILE A 12 8.02 4.67 0.55
CA ILE A 12 7.25 3.53 1.07
C ILE A 12 6.27 4.03 2.13
N LEU A 13 4.98 3.84 1.88
CA LEU A 13 3.90 4.25 2.79
C LEU A 13 3.57 3.12 3.77
N ALA A 14 3.99 3.24 5.01
CA ALA A 14 3.92 2.22 6.06
C ALA A 14 3.13 2.65 7.31
N GLY A 15 2.20 3.63 7.18
CA GLY A 15 1.43 4.19 8.29
C GLY A 15 0.08 3.53 8.58
N GLY A 16 -0.33 2.53 7.81
CA GLY A 16 -1.64 1.88 7.93
C GLY A 16 -1.78 0.99 9.18
N LYS A 17 -2.96 0.98 9.81
CA LYS A 17 -3.26 0.15 11.00
C LYS A 17 -3.66 -1.30 10.70
N GLY A 18 -3.99 -1.63 9.46
CA GLY A 18 -4.26 -3.00 9.00
C GLY A 18 -5.44 -3.73 9.67
N ARG A 19 -6.41 -3.03 10.27
CA ARG A 19 -7.49 -3.59 11.09
C ARG A 19 -8.34 -4.67 10.42
N ARG A 20 -8.38 -4.73 9.08
CA ARG A 20 -9.17 -5.72 8.32
C ARG A 20 -8.57 -7.14 8.35
N LEU A 21 -7.32 -7.28 8.83
CA LEU A 21 -6.65 -8.57 9.06
C LEU A 21 -6.62 -8.99 10.52
N TRP A 22 -7.44 -8.34 11.38
CA TRP A 22 -7.58 -8.77 12.77
C TRP A 22 -8.03 -10.25 12.83
N PRO A 23 -7.52 -11.03 13.79
CA PRO A 23 -6.66 -10.68 14.91
C PRO A 23 -5.16 -10.69 14.57
N SER A 24 -4.74 -11.12 13.36
CA SER A 24 -3.34 -11.20 12.98
C SER A 24 -2.65 -9.84 12.95
N SER A 25 -3.33 -8.80 12.45
CA SER A 25 -2.89 -7.41 12.51
C SER A 25 -3.62 -6.66 13.61
N ARG A 26 -2.89 -5.94 14.45
CA ARG A 26 -3.41 -5.14 15.58
C ARG A 26 -2.87 -3.72 15.51
N ASN A 27 -3.50 -2.80 16.24
CA ASN A 27 -2.99 -1.42 16.35
C ASN A 27 -1.56 -1.39 16.89
N ALA A 28 -1.25 -2.21 17.90
CA ALA A 28 0.09 -2.29 18.49
C ALA A 28 1.11 -2.96 17.56
N TYR A 29 0.70 -3.77 16.59
CA TYR A 29 1.59 -4.47 15.66
C TYR A 29 0.91 -4.66 14.31
N PRO A 30 0.92 -3.64 13.43
CA PRO A 30 0.23 -3.65 12.15
C PRO A 30 0.83 -4.64 11.15
N LYS A 31 0.01 -4.99 10.15
CA LYS A 31 0.29 -6.02 9.14
C LYS A 31 1.62 -5.85 8.40
N GLN A 32 2.03 -4.64 8.09
CA GLN A 32 3.25 -4.35 7.34
C GLN A 32 4.51 -4.77 8.09
N PHE A 33 4.46 -4.85 9.41
CA PHE A 33 5.57 -5.29 10.26
C PHE A 33 5.55 -6.79 10.57
N LEU A 34 4.56 -7.53 10.04
CA LEU A 34 4.42 -8.98 10.24
C LEU A 34 5.10 -9.76 9.12
N ASP A 35 5.78 -10.85 9.47
CA ASP A 35 6.02 -11.97 8.58
C ASP A 35 4.71 -12.78 8.48
N PHE A 36 3.79 -12.27 7.67
CA PHE A 36 2.44 -12.83 7.61
C PHE A 36 2.41 -14.23 7.01
N PHE A 37 3.34 -14.52 6.11
CA PHE A 37 3.37 -15.78 5.35
C PHE A 37 4.41 -16.77 5.86
N GLY A 38 5.19 -16.43 6.89
CA GLY A 38 6.23 -17.32 7.45
C GLY A 38 7.45 -17.49 6.54
N VAL A 39 7.75 -16.49 5.72
CA VAL A 39 8.87 -16.50 4.75
C VAL A 39 10.18 -15.95 5.31
N GLY A 40 10.19 -15.54 6.58
CA GLY A 40 11.35 -14.96 7.26
C GLY A 40 11.55 -13.46 7.02
N ARG A 41 10.64 -12.79 6.28
CA ARG A 41 10.68 -11.36 5.99
C ARG A 41 9.30 -10.74 6.17
N THR A 42 9.23 -9.59 6.86
CA THR A 42 7.98 -8.83 6.98
C THR A 42 7.57 -8.19 5.65
N GLN A 43 6.32 -7.76 5.53
CA GLN A 43 5.85 -7.12 4.30
C GLN A 43 6.63 -5.83 4.00
N LEU A 44 6.95 -5.03 5.02
CA LEU A 44 7.81 -3.85 4.87
C LEU A 44 9.20 -4.23 4.34
N GLN A 45 9.82 -5.26 4.91
CA GLN A 45 11.13 -5.73 4.46
C GLN A 45 11.10 -6.21 3.01
N GLN A 46 10.09 -7.00 2.63
CA GLN A 46 9.92 -7.47 1.25
C GLN A 46 9.74 -6.31 0.28
N THR A 47 8.98 -5.28 0.66
CA THR A 47 8.81 -4.08 -0.17
C THR A 47 10.11 -3.30 -0.29
N TYR A 48 10.83 -3.10 0.81
CA TYR A 48 12.13 -2.43 0.81
C TYR A 48 13.15 -3.17 -0.07
N ASP A 49 13.30 -4.49 0.11
CA ASP A 49 14.22 -5.32 -0.67
C ASP A 49 13.92 -5.25 -2.17
N ARG A 50 12.64 -5.23 -2.55
CA ARG A 50 12.18 -5.08 -3.92
C ARG A 50 12.53 -3.72 -4.49
N MET A 51 12.28 -2.65 -3.74
CA MET A 51 12.57 -1.28 -4.19
C MET A 51 14.08 -1.00 -4.26
N ALA A 52 14.89 -1.59 -3.39
CA ALA A 52 16.35 -1.49 -3.43
C ALA A 52 16.99 -2.13 -4.68
N ARG A 53 16.23 -2.90 -5.47
CA ARG A 53 16.65 -3.39 -6.80
C ARG A 53 16.41 -2.36 -7.91
N ILE A 54 15.63 -1.32 -7.65
CA ILE A 54 15.18 -0.33 -8.63
C ILE A 54 15.85 1.02 -8.40
N VAL A 55 15.96 1.43 -7.14
CA VAL A 55 16.57 2.69 -6.75
C VAL A 55 17.71 2.45 -5.74
N PRO A 56 18.69 3.34 -5.61
CA PRO A 56 19.71 3.25 -4.56
C PRO A 56 19.07 3.18 -3.16
N ALA A 57 19.67 2.43 -2.26
CA ALA A 57 19.12 2.22 -0.91
C ALA A 57 18.99 3.52 -0.10
N ASP A 58 19.91 4.46 -0.33
CA ASP A 58 19.92 5.82 0.24
C ASP A 58 18.93 6.78 -0.45
N HIS A 59 18.16 6.31 -1.44
CA HIS A 59 17.07 7.04 -2.06
C HIS A 59 15.68 6.49 -1.64
N ILE A 60 15.62 5.58 -0.67
CA ILE A 60 14.35 5.02 -0.17
C ILE A 60 13.96 5.73 1.12
N TYR A 61 12.77 6.33 1.11
CA TYR A 61 12.15 7.02 2.24
C TYR A 61 10.94 6.23 2.74
N ILE A 62 10.76 6.19 4.06
CA ILE A 62 9.69 5.42 4.70
C ILE A 62 8.82 6.36 5.53
N ASN A 63 7.55 6.52 5.13
CA ASN A 63 6.57 7.22 5.92
C ASN A 63 5.85 6.25 6.85
N THR A 64 5.86 6.53 8.13
CA THR A 64 5.15 5.72 9.13
C THR A 64 4.64 6.60 10.28
N ASN A 65 3.73 6.08 11.11
CA ASN A 65 3.31 6.78 12.31
C ASN A 65 4.42 6.79 13.37
N GLU A 66 4.46 7.83 14.21
CA GLU A 66 5.41 7.98 15.32
C GLU A 66 5.46 6.71 16.19
N GLU A 67 4.33 6.09 16.47
CA GLU A 67 4.21 4.84 17.24
C GLU A 67 4.88 3.61 16.59
N TYR A 68 5.20 3.65 15.29
CA TYR A 68 5.77 2.53 14.53
C TYR A 68 7.22 2.74 14.08
N VAL A 69 7.81 3.89 14.37
CA VAL A 69 9.20 4.21 13.98
C VAL A 69 10.19 3.16 14.48
N GLU A 70 9.98 2.68 15.71
CA GLU A 70 10.87 1.68 16.30
C GLU A 70 10.80 0.33 15.56
N PHE A 71 9.65 -0.08 15.04
CA PHE A 71 9.55 -1.28 14.20
C PHE A 71 10.31 -1.12 12.88
N VAL A 72 10.25 0.07 12.27
CA VAL A 72 11.02 0.36 11.05
C VAL A 72 12.52 0.23 11.35
N ARG A 73 13.02 0.83 12.43
CA ARG A 73 14.43 0.78 12.82
C ARG A 73 14.92 -0.65 13.10
N GLN A 74 14.10 -1.45 13.78
CA GLN A 74 14.44 -2.84 14.09
C GLN A 74 14.46 -3.73 12.83
N GLN A 75 13.53 -3.49 11.90
CA GLN A 75 13.39 -4.32 10.70
C GLN A 75 14.31 -3.88 9.56
N LEU A 76 14.66 -2.60 9.50
CA LEU A 76 15.50 -1.99 8.48
C LEU A 76 16.62 -1.16 9.15
N PRO A 77 17.54 -1.81 9.88
CA PRO A 77 18.54 -1.10 10.70
C PRO A 77 19.56 -0.27 9.89
N ASP A 78 19.70 -0.57 8.60
CA ASP A 78 20.61 0.14 7.70
C ASP A 78 19.98 1.43 7.11
N VAL A 79 18.68 1.65 7.32
CA VAL A 79 18.00 2.87 6.87
C VAL A 79 18.33 4.03 7.81
N SER A 80 18.85 5.12 7.25
CA SER A 80 19.13 6.34 8.01
C SER A 80 17.87 6.89 8.67
N SER A 81 17.99 7.40 9.89
CA SER A 81 16.88 8.05 10.60
C SER A 81 16.30 9.25 9.84
N GLU A 82 17.09 9.88 8.97
CA GLU A 82 16.64 10.99 8.10
C GLU A 82 15.68 10.54 7.00
N HIS A 83 15.73 9.25 6.63
CA HIS A 83 14.85 8.64 5.64
C HIS A 83 13.57 8.05 6.24
N ILE A 84 13.40 8.14 7.57
CA ILE A 84 12.17 7.70 8.25
C ILE A 84 11.38 8.95 8.63
N LEU A 85 10.23 9.15 7.95
CA LEU A 85 9.32 10.25 8.21
C LEU A 85 8.27 9.80 9.24
N SER A 86 8.32 10.44 10.41
CA SER A 86 7.53 10.09 11.59
C SER A 86 6.27 10.95 11.67
N GLU A 87 5.15 10.44 11.16
CA GLU A 87 3.87 11.15 11.16
C GLU A 87 3.27 11.17 12.59
N PRO A 88 2.96 12.36 13.15
CA PRO A 88 2.40 12.44 14.50
C PRO A 88 0.97 11.91 14.59
N ILE A 89 0.26 11.88 13.47
CA ILE A 89 -1.12 11.38 13.34
C ILE A 89 -1.36 10.92 11.92
N HIS A 90 -2.24 9.94 11.74
CA HIS A 90 -2.62 9.48 10.40
C HIS A 90 -3.46 10.52 9.64
N ARG A 91 -3.03 10.94 8.45
CA ARG A 91 -3.69 11.89 7.55
C ARG A 91 -3.87 11.37 6.11
N ASN A 92 -3.80 10.04 5.94
CA ASN A 92 -3.89 9.40 4.63
C ASN A 92 -2.70 9.75 3.71
N THR A 93 -2.74 9.38 2.43
CA THR A 93 -1.56 9.33 1.56
C THR A 93 -1.16 10.67 0.95
N ALA A 94 -2.08 11.64 0.75
CA ALA A 94 -1.70 12.91 0.12
C ALA A 94 -0.73 13.74 0.99
N PRO A 95 -0.98 13.99 2.28
CA PRO A 95 -0.01 14.67 3.14
C PRO A 95 1.30 13.91 3.32
N SER A 96 1.23 12.57 3.41
CA SER A 96 2.41 11.70 3.54
C SER A 96 3.34 11.84 2.34
N VAL A 97 2.79 11.73 1.12
CA VAL A 97 3.55 11.88 -0.13
C VAL A 97 4.08 13.30 -0.29
N ALA A 98 3.28 14.33 0.06
CA ALA A 98 3.72 15.72 0.00
C ALA A 98 4.95 15.98 0.89
N TRP A 99 4.93 15.47 2.12
CA TRP A 99 6.07 15.61 3.04
C TRP A 99 7.32 14.90 2.54
N ALA A 100 7.21 13.62 2.17
CA ALA A 100 8.36 12.85 1.68
C ALA A 100 8.94 13.44 0.38
N ALA A 101 8.07 13.82 -0.56
CA ALA A 101 8.50 14.46 -1.81
C ALA A 101 9.20 15.80 -1.56
N HIS A 102 8.75 16.58 -0.55
CA HIS A 102 9.43 17.80 -0.17
C HIS A 102 10.85 17.52 0.33
N ARG A 103 11.01 16.58 1.26
CA ARG A 103 12.34 16.20 1.77
C ARG A 103 13.27 15.73 0.65
N ILE A 104 12.78 14.96 -0.30
CA ILE A 104 13.52 14.54 -1.48
C ILE A 104 13.89 15.72 -2.37
N ALA A 105 12.94 16.63 -2.62
CA ALA A 105 13.17 17.80 -3.47
C ALA A 105 14.24 18.76 -2.94
N MET A 106 14.38 18.86 -1.62
CA MET A 106 15.44 19.65 -1.00
C MET A 106 16.84 19.09 -1.32
N GLN A 107 16.97 17.79 -1.51
CA GLN A 107 18.22 17.14 -1.89
C GLN A 107 18.40 17.08 -3.40
N ASN A 108 17.32 16.81 -4.14
CA ASN A 108 17.32 16.67 -5.59
C ASN A 108 16.02 17.21 -6.20
N PRO A 109 16.01 18.45 -6.73
CA PRO A 109 14.84 19.04 -7.36
C PRO A 109 14.44 18.41 -8.71
N GLU A 110 15.28 17.53 -9.27
CA GLU A 110 15.00 16.77 -10.50
C GLU A 110 14.56 15.33 -10.20
N ALA A 111 14.21 15.02 -8.94
CA ALA A 111 13.85 13.68 -8.53
C ALA A 111 12.62 13.14 -9.27
N CYS A 112 12.73 11.88 -9.70
CA CYS A 112 11.62 11.02 -10.14
C CYS A 112 11.31 10.04 -9.03
N ILE A 113 10.06 9.97 -8.61
CA ILE A 113 9.66 9.29 -7.39
C ILE A 113 8.64 8.20 -7.72
N VAL A 114 8.84 7.02 -7.16
CA VAL A 114 7.79 6.01 -7.03
C VAL A 114 7.25 6.00 -5.60
N ALA A 115 5.95 6.21 -5.42
CA ALA A 115 5.27 6.03 -4.15
C ALA A 115 4.58 4.66 -4.14
N THR A 116 4.84 3.85 -3.12
CA THR A 116 4.35 2.48 -3.00
C THR A 116 3.80 2.19 -1.61
N PRO A 117 2.67 1.46 -1.47
CA PRO A 117 2.28 0.85 -0.21
C PRO A 117 3.33 -0.18 0.26
N SER A 118 3.43 -0.39 1.57
CA SER A 118 4.41 -1.30 2.20
C SER A 118 3.94 -2.75 2.29
N ASP A 119 2.76 -3.10 1.79
CA ASP A 119 2.03 -4.30 2.19
C ASP A 119 1.34 -5.03 1.03
N GLN A 120 1.90 -4.89 -0.18
CA GLN A 120 1.42 -5.54 -1.40
C GLN A 120 2.30 -6.74 -1.78
N ALA A 121 1.67 -7.78 -2.34
CA ALA A 121 2.37 -8.88 -2.97
C ALA A 121 2.65 -8.58 -4.44
N VAL A 122 3.84 -8.95 -4.87
CA VAL A 122 4.27 -9.01 -6.27
C VAL A 122 4.80 -10.41 -6.53
N PHE A 123 4.30 -11.07 -7.59
CA PHE A 123 4.62 -12.48 -7.87
C PHE A 123 5.73 -12.66 -8.90
N ASN A 124 5.98 -11.65 -9.73
CA ASN A 124 7.08 -11.61 -10.71
C ASN A 124 7.90 -10.33 -10.50
N GLU A 125 8.92 -10.42 -9.63
CA GLU A 125 9.75 -9.28 -9.27
C GLU A 125 10.62 -8.77 -10.44
N GLU A 126 10.98 -9.61 -11.39
CA GLU A 126 11.77 -9.18 -12.55
C GLU A 126 10.93 -8.30 -13.48
N ALA A 127 9.70 -8.73 -13.79
CA ALA A 127 8.75 -7.92 -14.54
C ALA A 127 8.43 -6.61 -13.79
N PHE A 128 8.23 -6.66 -12.47
CA PHE A 128 8.01 -5.48 -11.65
C PHE A 128 9.17 -4.48 -11.75
N CYS A 129 10.42 -4.94 -11.59
CA CYS A 129 11.58 -4.05 -11.68
C CYS A 129 11.68 -3.40 -13.06
N LYS A 130 11.43 -4.16 -14.14
CA LYS A 130 11.41 -3.63 -15.50
C LYS A 130 10.35 -2.55 -15.67
N ASP A 131 9.11 -2.84 -15.30
CA ASP A 131 7.99 -1.92 -15.48
C ASP A 131 8.19 -0.63 -14.64
N MET A 132 8.74 -0.74 -13.42
CA MET A 132 9.06 0.42 -12.58
C MET A 132 10.15 1.30 -13.22
N LEU A 133 11.22 0.73 -13.74
CA LEU A 133 12.29 1.49 -14.41
C LEU A 133 11.77 2.17 -15.67
N GLU A 134 10.97 1.48 -16.47
CA GLU A 134 10.31 2.04 -17.66
C GLU A 134 9.39 3.21 -17.28
N GLY A 135 8.60 3.05 -16.21
CA GLY A 135 7.73 4.10 -15.68
C GLY A 135 8.51 5.31 -15.14
N LEU A 136 9.63 5.10 -14.43
CA LEU A 136 10.49 6.18 -13.95
C LEU A 136 11.11 6.97 -15.11
N HIS A 137 11.58 6.30 -16.17
CA HIS A 137 12.04 6.97 -17.38
C HIS A 137 10.93 7.78 -18.05
N PHE A 138 9.71 7.23 -18.12
CA PHE A 138 8.58 7.93 -18.71
C PHE A 138 8.26 9.24 -17.98
N VAL A 139 8.19 9.24 -16.64
CA VAL A 139 7.89 10.44 -15.86
C VAL A 139 9.08 11.41 -15.77
N ALA A 140 10.31 10.96 -16.05
CA ALA A 140 11.47 11.84 -16.16
C ALA A 140 11.35 12.77 -17.39
N ASP A 141 10.85 12.23 -18.49
CA ASP A 141 10.72 12.95 -19.76
C ASP A 141 9.36 13.66 -19.90
N ASN A 142 8.38 13.33 -19.06
CA ASN A 142 7.02 13.83 -19.15
C ASN A 142 6.53 14.41 -17.83
N SER A 143 5.96 15.61 -17.86
CA SER A 143 5.31 16.21 -16.69
C SER A 143 3.94 15.60 -16.46
N CYS A 144 3.90 14.43 -15.83
CA CYS A 144 2.67 13.67 -15.62
C CYS A 144 2.73 12.81 -14.35
N PHE A 145 1.59 12.24 -13.98
CA PHE A 145 1.47 11.10 -13.07
C PHE A 145 1.34 9.82 -13.89
N LEU A 146 2.01 8.77 -13.45
CA LEU A 146 1.87 7.43 -14.02
C LEU A 146 1.42 6.45 -12.94
N SER A 147 0.26 5.84 -13.12
CA SER A 147 -0.23 4.72 -12.29
C SER A 147 0.15 3.39 -12.94
N MET A 148 0.42 2.38 -12.11
CA MET A 148 0.64 1.02 -12.58
C MET A 148 -0.69 0.26 -12.49
N GLY A 149 -1.18 -0.21 -13.64
CA GLY A 149 -2.46 -0.91 -13.74
C GLY A 149 -2.27 -2.39 -14.01
N VAL A 150 -2.93 -3.25 -13.21
CA VAL A 150 -2.91 -4.71 -13.41
C VAL A 150 -4.28 -5.18 -13.90
N LYS A 151 -4.27 -6.08 -14.89
CA LYS A 151 -5.51 -6.59 -15.47
C LYS A 151 -6.35 -7.34 -14.41
N PRO A 152 -7.63 -6.98 -14.21
CA PRO A 152 -8.48 -7.67 -13.28
C PRO A 152 -8.71 -9.13 -13.70
N THR A 153 -8.62 -10.05 -12.75
CA THR A 153 -8.90 -11.47 -12.96
C THR A 153 -10.27 -11.87 -12.40
N ARG A 154 -10.93 -10.99 -11.64
CA ARG A 154 -12.24 -11.19 -11.02
C ARG A 154 -12.84 -9.83 -10.64
N PRO A 155 -14.16 -9.76 -10.40
CA PRO A 155 -14.78 -8.59 -9.79
C PRO A 155 -14.35 -8.45 -8.32
N GLU A 156 -13.63 -7.38 -7.98
CA GLU A 156 -13.14 -7.13 -6.61
C GLU A 156 -13.61 -5.76 -6.11
N PRO A 157 -14.68 -5.70 -5.29
CA PRO A 157 -15.21 -4.43 -4.77
C PRO A 157 -14.26 -3.71 -3.80
N GLY A 158 -13.25 -4.41 -3.30
CA GLY A 158 -12.26 -3.87 -2.37
C GLY A 158 -11.16 -3.04 -3.02
N TYR A 159 -11.07 -3.06 -4.37
CA TYR A 159 -9.99 -2.41 -5.13
C TYR A 159 -10.48 -1.16 -5.87
N GLY A 160 -9.53 -0.28 -6.19
CA GLY A 160 -9.73 0.78 -7.15
C GLY A 160 -9.60 0.29 -8.59
N TYR A 161 -10.29 0.94 -9.51
CA TYR A 161 -10.27 0.65 -10.93
C TYR A 161 -9.91 1.90 -11.73
N ILE A 162 -9.07 1.72 -12.75
CA ILE A 162 -8.65 2.74 -13.68
C ILE A 162 -9.22 2.40 -15.06
N GLN A 163 -10.04 3.31 -15.63
CA GLN A 163 -10.51 3.18 -17.00
C GLN A 163 -9.46 3.68 -17.97
N LEU A 164 -9.14 2.87 -18.97
CA LEU A 164 -8.23 3.24 -20.04
C LEU A 164 -8.89 4.25 -20.98
N GLY A 165 -8.15 5.29 -21.30
CA GLY A 165 -8.48 6.23 -22.37
C GLY A 165 -7.65 5.97 -23.63
N ASP A 166 -7.21 7.03 -24.29
CA ASP A 166 -6.42 6.95 -25.52
C ASP A 166 -5.04 6.32 -25.28
N SER A 167 -4.61 5.44 -26.18
CA SER A 167 -3.25 4.90 -26.19
C SER A 167 -2.25 5.99 -26.58
N VAL A 168 -1.17 6.10 -25.80
CA VAL A 168 -0.07 7.05 -26.06
C VAL A 168 1.25 6.34 -26.36
N GLY A 169 1.27 5.02 -26.29
CA GLY A 169 2.44 4.17 -26.56
C GLY A 169 2.13 2.71 -26.31
N GLU A 170 3.09 1.84 -26.50
CA GLU A 170 2.95 0.41 -26.19
C GLU A 170 2.73 0.23 -24.67
N GLY A 171 1.60 -0.33 -24.29
CA GLY A 171 1.23 -0.53 -22.88
C GLY A 171 0.87 0.73 -22.08
N LEU A 172 0.95 1.94 -22.68
CA LEU A 172 0.70 3.22 -22.04
C LEU A 172 -0.61 3.85 -22.53
N TYR A 173 -1.43 4.29 -21.59
CA TYR A 173 -2.73 4.90 -21.87
C TYR A 173 -2.96 6.13 -21.03
N LYS A 174 -3.67 7.12 -21.56
CA LYS A 174 -4.23 8.19 -20.76
C LYS A 174 -5.31 7.60 -19.84
N VAL A 175 -5.40 8.08 -18.61
CA VAL A 175 -6.49 7.68 -17.71
C VAL A 175 -7.75 8.43 -18.09
N GLN A 176 -8.85 7.69 -18.31
CA GLN A 176 -10.16 8.28 -18.57
C GLN A 176 -10.90 8.55 -17.26
N SER A 177 -10.88 7.62 -16.31
CA SER A 177 -11.52 7.77 -15.01
C SER A 177 -10.90 6.85 -13.97
N PHE A 178 -11.05 7.24 -12.70
CA PHE A 178 -10.82 6.38 -11.54
C PHE A 178 -12.15 6.04 -10.89
N THR A 179 -12.27 4.82 -10.38
CA THR A 179 -13.40 4.41 -9.55
C THR A 179 -12.87 3.63 -8.36
N GLU A 180 -12.98 4.23 -7.18
CA GLU A 180 -12.48 3.63 -5.94
C GLU A 180 -13.58 2.79 -5.30
N LYS A 181 -13.28 1.51 -5.08
CA LYS A 181 -14.13 0.54 -4.37
C LYS A 181 -15.59 0.53 -4.86
N PRO A 182 -15.83 0.16 -6.14
CA PRO A 182 -17.17 0.09 -6.72
C PRO A 182 -18.04 -0.97 -6.02
N GLU A 183 -19.35 -0.86 -6.20
CA GLU A 183 -20.25 -1.95 -5.86
C GLU A 183 -19.96 -3.17 -6.74
N ARG A 184 -20.32 -4.38 -6.25
CA ARG A 184 -19.98 -5.66 -6.89
C ARG A 184 -20.47 -5.77 -8.34
N ASP A 185 -21.64 -5.23 -8.62
CA ASP A 185 -22.24 -5.27 -9.97
C ASP A 185 -21.44 -4.37 -10.94
N PHE A 186 -21.00 -3.20 -10.49
CA PHE A 186 -20.12 -2.34 -11.28
C PHE A 186 -18.75 -2.97 -11.47
N ALA A 187 -18.17 -3.58 -10.42
CA ALA A 187 -16.89 -4.28 -10.55
C ALA A 187 -16.97 -5.39 -11.60
N LYS A 188 -18.11 -6.11 -11.70
CA LYS A 188 -18.33 -7.11 -12.73
C LYS A 188 -18.38 -6.50 -14.13
N ILE A 189 -19.12 -5.41 -14.31
CA ILE A 189 -19.20 -4.68 -15.58
C ILE A 189 -17.80 -4.22 -16.01
N PHE A 190 -16.99 -3.70 -15.09
CA PHE A 190 -15.63 -3.25 -15.38
C PHE A 190 -14.72 -4.38 -15.86
N VAL A 191 -14.79 -5.54 -15.23
CA VAL A 191 -14.02 -6.72 -15.65
C VAL A 191 -14.49 -7.22 -17.03
N ASP A 192 -15.80 -7.32 -17.23
CA ASP A 192 -16.40 -7.84 -18.47
C ASP A 192 -16.13 -6.90 -19.68
N SER A 193 -16.02 -5.59 -19.46
CA SER A 193 -15.70 -4.62 -20.51
C SER A 193 -14.28 -4.75 -21.07
N GLY A 194 -13.32 -5.18 -20.21
CA GLY A 194 -11.92 -5.24 -20.56
C GLY A 194 -11.20 -3.88 -20.65
N GLU A 195 -11.92 -2.77 -20.37
CA GLU A 195 -11.39 -1.40 -20.43
C GLU A 195 -10.81 -0.93 -19.09
N PHE A 196 -11.03 -1.66 -18.00
CA PHE A 196 -10.61 -1.29 -16.67
C PHE A 196 -9.46 -2.16 -16.16
N TYR A 197 -8.56 -1.51 -15.43
CA TYR A 197 -7.43 -2.13 -14.76
C TYR A 197 -7.51 -1.85 -13.26
N TRP A 198 -7.04 -2.77 -12.42
CA TRP A 198 -6.91 -2.52 -10.99
C TRP A 198 -5.88 -1.43 -10.73
N ASN A 199 -6.24 -0.45 -9.92
CA ASN A 199 -5.32 0.54 -9.39
C ASN A 199 -4.45 -0.11 -8.31
N THR A 200 -3.17 -0.27 -8.59
CA THR A 200 -2.22 -0.88 -7.65
C THR A 200 -1.79 0.07 -6.53
N SER A 201 -2.20 1.34 -6.59
CA SER A 201 -1.68 2.41 -5.72
C SER A 201 -0.16 2.60 -5.79
N LEU A 202 0.44 2.18 -6.89
CA LEU A 202 1.81 2.51 -7.26
C LEU A 202 1.78 3.72 -8.18
N PHE A 203 2.36 4.85 -7.73
CA PHE A 203 2.33 6.12 -8.47
C PHE A 203 3.75 6.59 -8.73
N LEU A 204 4.00 6.99 -9.97
CA LEU A 204 5.27 7.54 -10.39
C LEU A 204 5.05 8.98 -10.87
N PHE A 205 5.98 9.86 -10.54
CA PHE A 205 5.92 11.28 -10.90
C PHE A 205 7.28 11.94 -10.76
N ASN A 206 7.53 13.01 -11.47
CA ASN A 206 8.63 13.91 -11.11
C ASN A 206 8.17 14.91 -10.05
N VAL A 207 9.07 15.33 -9.20
CA VAL A 207 8.77 16.16 -8.05
C VAL A 207 8.20 17.54 -8.43
N LYS A 208 8.64 18.13 -9.54
CA LYS A 208 8.14 19.43 -10.04
C LYS A 208 6.66 19.34 -10.42
N HIS A 209 6.28 18.27 -11.13
CA HIS A 209 4.88 18.04 -11.52
C HIS A 209 3.99 17.84 -10.30
N LEU A 210 4.47 17.07 -9.31
CA LEU A 210 3.75 16.88 -8.05
C LEU A 210 3.48 18.20 -7.34
N TYR A 211 4.51 19.07 -7.18
CA TYR A 211 4.37 20.36 -6.53
C TYR A 211 3.36 21.26 -7.22
N ASN A 212 3.42 21.34 -8.55
CA ASN A 212 2.47 22.14 -9.32
C ASN A 212 1.03 21.69 -9.07
N ASN A 213 0.80 20.38 -9.02
CA ASN A 213 -0.54 19.84 -8.73
C ASN A 213 -0.97 20.10 -7.28
N PHE A 214 -0.09 19.92 -6.30
CA PHE A 214 -0.42 20.25 -4.90
C PHE A 214 -0.71 21.75 -4.73
N ALA A 215 0.04 22.63 -5.38
CA ALA A 215 -0.18 24.07 -5.30
C ALA A 215 -1.58 24.48 -5.82
N HIS A 216 -2.09 23.79 -6.82
CA HIS A 216 -3.41 24.07 -7.38
C HIS A 216 -4.56 23.33 -6.68
N LEU A 217 -4.37 22.03 -6.36
CA LEU A 217 -5.46 21.16 -5.93
C LEU A 217 -5.53 20.99 -4.41
N LEU A 218 -4.40 21.08 -3.71
CA LEU A 218 -4.31 20.90 -2.25
C LEU A 218 -3.24 21.80 -1.61
N PRO A 219 -3.31 23.14 -1.79
CA PRO A 219 -2.25 24.04 -1.33
C PRO A 219 -2.00 24.01 0.18
N SER A 220 -2.96 23.52 0.95
CA SER A 220 -2.83 23.43 2.42
C SER A 220 -1.68 22.55 2.90
N VAL A 221 -1.27 21.53 2.12
CA VAL A 221 -0.15 20.66 2.47
C VAL A 221 1.23 21.25 2.13
N LEU A 222 1.26 22.33 1.35
CA LEU A 222 2.49 23.06 1.01
C LEU A 222 2.73 24.28 1.90
N ARG A 223 1.80 24.64 2.79
CA ARG A 223 1.97 25.78 3.69
C ARG A 223 3.23 25.63 4.54
N GLY A 224 4.05 26.68 4.53
CA GLY A 224 5.30 26.72 5.30
C GLY A 224 6.54 26.22 4.56
N TYR A 225 6.38 25.57 3.39
CA TYR A 225 7.51 25.20 2.56
C TYR A 225 8.02 26.35 1.68
N ASP A 226 7.15 27.24 1.21
CA ASP A 226 7.48 28.24 0.18
C ASP A 226 8.01 29.58 0.70
N GLU A 227 7.64 30.04 1.90
CA GLU A 227 7.88 31.43 2.30
C GLU A 227 8.74 31.62 3.56
N LYS A 228 8.68 30.69 4.49
CA LYS A 228 9.27 30.89 5.83
C LYS A 228 10.52 30.08 6.10
N TYR A 229 10.75 29.01 5.36
CA TYR A 229 11.81 28.05 5.63
C TYR A 229 12.44 27.53 4.34
N PRO A 230 13.20 28.36 3.62
CA PRO A 230 13.85 27.91 2.37
C PRO A 230 14.92 26.84 2.56
N VAL A 231 15.35 26.60 3.81
CA VAL A 231 16.29 25.53 4.16
C VAL A 231 15.88 24.93 5.51
N PHE A 232 15.05 23.90 5.50
CA PHE A 232 14.86 23.09 6.70
C PHE A 232 16.06 22.17 6.89
N SER A 233 16.66 22.18 8.09
CA SER A 233 17.32 20.95 8.55
C SER A 233 16.23 19.89 8.83
N VAL A 234 16.58 18.61 8.76
CA VAL A 234 15.67 17.51 9.10
C VAL A 234 15.01 17.72 10.48
N GLU A 235 15.76 18.27 11.44
CA GLU A 235 15.28 18.56 12.79
C GLU A 235 14.19 19.64 12.80
N THR A 236 14.42 20.76 12.10
CA THR A 236 13.43 21.86 12.02
C THR A 236 12.20 21.46 11.23
N GLU A 237 12.35 20.66 10.19
CA GLU A 237 11.24 20.09 9.44
C GLU A 237 10.40 19.15 10.30
N ASN A 238 11.03 18.24 11.03
CA ASN A 238 10.32 17.32 11.93
C ASN A 238 9.55 18.08 13.03
N ALA A 239 10.14 19.14 13.59
CA ALA A 239 9.46 19.98 14.57
C ALA A 239 8.24 20.70 13.95
N TYR A 240 8.41 21.27 12.75
CA TYR A 240 7.33 21.90 12.01
C TYR A 240 6.19 20.89 11.70
N MET A 241 6.54 19.69 11.24
CA MET A 241 5.55 18.65 10.93
C MET A 241 4.82 18.15 12.17
N LYS A 242 5.49 18.01 13.28
CA LYS A 242 4.83 17.63 14.54
C LYS A 242 3.73 18.61 14.95
N GLU A 243 3.93 19.90 14.70
CA GLU A 243 2.96 20.95 15.01
C GLU A 243 1.85 21.06 13.95
N ASN A 244 2.20 21.02 12.67
CA ASN A 244 1.29 21.42 11.59
C ASN A 244 0.61 20.25 10.88
N PHE A 245 1.24 19.07 10.79
CA PHE A 245 0.68 17.88 10.14
C PHE A 245 -0.71 17.46 10.66
N PRO A 246 -1.03 17.60 11.96
CA PRO A 246 -2.38 17.35 12.47
C PRO A 246 -3.47 18.25 11.88
N SER A 247 -3.12 19.40 11.33
CA SER A 247 -4.05 20.32 10.68
C SER A 247 -4.31 19.99 9.18
N TYR A 248 -3.50 19.13 8.58
CA TYR A 248 -3.63 18.77 7.17
C TYR A 248 -4.89 17.95 6.91
N PRO A 249 -5.48 18.04 5.71
CA PRO A 249 -6.66 17.28 5.36
C PRO A 249 -6.37 15.78 5.37
N ASN A 250 -7.32 14.99 5.87
CA ASN A 250 -7.25 13.54 5.87
C ASN A 250 -7.81 12.99 4.54
N ILE A 251 -6.97 12.93 3.52
CA ILE A 251 -7.36 12.58 2.15
C ILE A 251 -6.28 11.76 1.45
N SER A 252 -6.67 10.79 0.61
CA SER A 252 -5.73 10.05 -0.23
C SER A 252 -5.25 10.89 -1.41
N ILE A 253 -4.08 10.55 -1.93
CA ILE A 253 -3.53 11.20 -3.13
C ILE A 253 -4.40 10.93 -4.35
N ASP A 254 -5.08 9.78 -4.41
CA ASP A 254 -6.04 9.45 -5.46
C ASP A 254 -7.13 10.51 -5.55
N TYR A 255 -7.86 10.74 -4.46
CA TYR A 255 -8.95 11.73 -4.40
C TYR A 255 -8.47 13.18 -4.45
N ALA A 256 -7.31 13.46 -3.86
CA ALA A 256 -6.83 14.83 -3.78
C ALA A 256 -6.25 15.33 -5.10
N ILE A 257 -5.54 14.49 -5.82
CA ILE A 257 -4.71 14.83 -6.97
C ILE A 257 -5.09 14.03 -8.22
N LEU A 258 -4.98 12.68 -8.18
CA LEU A 258 -5.04 11.86 -9.38
C LEU A 258 -6.39 11.93 -10.09
N GLU A 259 -7.50 11.89 -9.37
CA GLU A 259 -8.84 12.00 -9.94
C GLU A 259 -9.16 13.39 -10.52
N LYS A 260 -8.40 14.42 -10.13
CA LYS A 260 -8.62 15.82 -10.54
C LYS A 260 -7.61 16.32 -11.55
N SER A 261 -6.49 15.61 -11.71
CA SER A 261 -5.46 15.98 -12.67
C SER A 261 -5.82 15.48 -14.07
N ASN A 262 -5.53 16.31 -15.09
CA ASN A 262 -5.73 15.91 -16.48
C ASN A 262 -4.53 15.16 -17.09
N ASP A 263 -3.42 15.09 -16.35
CA ASP A 263 -2.14 14.58 -16.84
C ASP A 263 -1.79 13.27 -16.13
N VAL A 264 -2.78 12.36 -16.04
CA VAL A 264 -2.60 11.03 -15.46
C VAL A 264 -2.61 9.96 -16.54
N TYR A 265 -1.61 9.11 -16.48
CA TYR A 265 -1.43 7.98 -17.39
C TYR A 265 -1.43 6.67 -16.60
N VAL A 266 -1.66 5.57 -17.30
CA VAL A 266 -1.58 4.22 -16.73
C VAL A 266 -0.72 3.33 -17.62
N MET A 267 0.22 2.61 -17.00
CA MET A 267 0.99 1.54 -17.65
C MET A 267 0.31 0.21 -17.35
N LYS A 268 0.05 -0.58 -18.37
CA LYS A 268 -0.43 -1.96 -18.24
C LYS A 268 0.72 -2.85 -17.78
N CYS A 269 0.55 -3.51 -16.64
CA CYS A 269 1.55 -4.36 -16.01
C CYS A 269 1.05 -5.80 -15.88
N ASP A 270 1.99 -6.74 -15.98
CA ASP A 270 1.74 -8.19 -15.81
C ASP A 270 2.75 -8.84 -14.85
N PHE A 271 3.11 -8.11 -13.78
CA PHE A 271 4.02 -8.64 -12.74
C PHE A 271 3.30 -9.49 -11.68
N GLY A 272 2.01 -9.73 -11.84
CA GLY A 272 1.20 -10.41 -10.84
C GLY A 272 1.14 -9.62 -9.52
N TRP A 273 -0.03 -9.14 -9.13
CA TRP A 273 -0.20 -8.23 -7.99
C TRP A 273 -1.40 -8.62 -7.15
N ALA A 274 -1.28 -8.43 -5.83
CA ALA A 274 -2.40 -8.50 -4.91
C ALA A 274 -2.26 -7.49 -3.77
N ASP A 275 -3.36 -6.78 -3.46
CA ASP A 275 -3.50 -6.06 -2.19
C ASP A 275 -3.82 -7.07 -1.08
N LEU A 276 -2.88 -7.24 -0.16
CA LEU A 276 -3.02 -8.13 0.99
C LEU A 276 -3.75 -7.44 2.16
N GLY A 277 -4.77 -6.63 1.84
CA GLY A 277 -5.48 -5.79 2.79
C GLY A 277 -6.60 -6.48 3.56
N THR A 278 -7.10 -7.63 3.10
CA THR A 278 -8.21 -8.36 3.71
C THR A 278 -7.99 -9.86 3.69
N TRP A 279 -8.67 -10.61 4.55
CA TRP A 279 -8.65 -12.07 4.53
C TRP A 279 -9.12 -12.64 3.19
N HIS A 280 -10.12 -12.01 2.58
CA HIS A 280 -10.61 -12.41 1.26
C HIS A 280 -9.54 -12.21 0.18
N SER A 281 -8.90 -11.03 0.12
CA SER A 281 -7.86 -10.77 -0.87
C SER A 281 -6.64 -11.70 -0.71
N ILE A 282 -6.27 -12.03 0.52
CA ILE A 282 -5.22 -13.03 0.79
C ILE A 282 -5.66 -14.41 0.30
N TYR A 283 -6.88 -14.84 0.65
CA TYR A 283 -7.41 -16.12 0.17
C TYR A 283 -7.36 -16.21 -1.36
N GLU A 284 -7.78 -15.16 -2.07
CA GLU A 284 -7.77 -15.14 -3.53
C GLU A 284 -6.35 -15.17 -4.13
N ALA A 285 -5.40 -14.51 -3.48
CA ALA A 285 -4.02 -14.43 -3.95
C ALA A 285 -3.20 -15.70 -3.70
N MET A 286 -3.56 -16.49 -2.67
CA MET A 286 -2.81 -17.66 -2.27
C MET A 286 -3.15 -18.89 -3.12
N LYS A 287 -2.16 -19.77 -3.30
CA LYS A 287 -2.38 -21.08 -3.91
C LYS A 287 -3.34 -21.90 -3.03
N LYS A 288 -4.40 -22.42 -3.63
CA LYS A 288 -5.37 -23.29 -2.96
C LYS A 288 -4.74 -24.68 -2.73
N GLY A 289 -4.97 -25.21 -1.53
CA GLY A 289 -4.68 -26.58 -1.18
C GLY A 289 -5.87 -27.51 -1.47
N GLU A 290 -5.93 -28.63 -0.75
CA GLU A 290 -7.02 -29.59 -0.84
C GLU A 290 -8.37 -28.92 -0.51
N ASN A 291 -9.41 -29.21 -1.30
CA ASN A 291 -10.77 -28.65 -1.19
C ASN A 291 -10.79 -27.11 -1.14
N ASP A 292 -9.90 -26.46 -1.89
CA ASP A 292 -9.76 -25.01 -1.95
C ASP A 292 -9.48 -24.33 -0.59
N ASN A 293 -8.93 -25.06 0.37
CA ASN A 293 -8.50 -24.47 1.62
C ASN A 293 -7.12 -23.77 1.47
N VAL A 294 -6.96 -22.64 2.14
CA VAL A 294 -5.70 -21.90 2.26
C VAL A 294 -5.22 -21.98 3.71
N VAL A 295 -4.07 -22.60 3.93
CA VAL A 295 -3.42 -22.74 5.25
C VAL A 295 -2.13 -21.94 5.22
N ILE A 296 -2.00 -20.95 6.12
CA ILE A 296 -0.85 -20.05 6.16
C ILE A 296 -0.02 -20.34 7.41
N ASP A 297 1.19 -20.88 7.23
CA ASP A 297 2.18 -21.12 8.31
C ASP A 297 1.54 -21.73 9.58
N SER A 298 0.70 -22.77 9.39
CA SER A 298 -0.14 -23.35 10.44
C SER A 298 -0.18 -24.86 10.35
N ASP A 299 -0.34 -25.52 11.50
CA ASP A 299 -0.51 -26.97 11.62
C ASP A 299 -2.00 -27.30 11.80
N VAL A 300 -2.59 -28.02 10.83
CA VAL A 300 -4.06 -28.23 10.78
C VAL A 300 -4.39 -29.63 10.31
N LEU A 301 -5.29 -30.29 11.02
CA LEU A 301 -6.03 -31.47 10.54
C LEU A 301 -7.42 -31.02 10.12
N MET A 302 -7.78 -31.28 8.88
CA MET A 302 -9.08 -30.90 8.30
C MET A 302 -9.83 -32.11 7.81
N GLU A 303 -11.11 -32.20 8.17
CA GLU A 303 -12.05 -33.20 7.69
C GLU A 303 -13.33 -32.51 7.25
N ASP A 304 -13.80 -32.80 6.05
CA ASP A 304 -15.00 -32.16 5.45
C ASP A 304 -14.95 -30.63 5.50
N CYS A 305 -13.78 -30.07 5.16
CA CYS A 305 -13.53 -28.63 5.16
C CYS A 305 -13.26 -28.11 3.76
N HIS A 306 -13.97 -27.03 3.36
CA HIS A 306 -13.92 -26.45 2.00
C HIS A 306 -13.78 -24.94 2.04
N ASN A 307 -13.03 -24.37 1.10
CA ASN A 307 -12.98 -22.90 0.87
C ASN A 307 -12.57 -22.06 2.08
N ASN A 308 -11.81 -22.58 3.03
CA ASN A 308 -11.43 -21.88 4.26
C ASN A 308 -10.08 -21.19 4.12
N ILE A 309 -9.84 -20.20 4.97
CA ILE A 309 -8.52 -19.64 5.22
C ILE A 309 -8.17 -19.79 6.69
N VAL A 310 -7.02 -20.41 6.97
CA VAL A 310 -6.56 -20.70 8.33
C VAL A 310 -5.19 -20.09 8.56
N LYS A 311 -5.05 -19.36 9.67
CA LYS A 311 -3.77 -18.83 10.16
C LYS A 311 -3.72 -18.91 11.68
N LEU A 312 -2.81 -19.72 12.20
CA LEU A 312 -2.63 -19.96 13.64
C LEU A 312 -1.20 -19.60 14.08
N PRO A 313 -0.96 -19.39 15.37
CA PRO A 313 0.39 -19.25 15.91
C PRO A 313 1.23 -20.52 15.66
N LYS A 314 2.53 -20.34 15.43
CA LYS A 314 3.48 -21.45 15.29
C LYS A 314 3.40 -22.40 16.49
N GLY A 315 3.44 -23.71 16.23
CA GLY A 315 3.37 -24.75 17.25
C GLY A 315 1.99 -25.03 17.81
N LYS A 316 0.93 -24.42 17.23
CA LYS A 316 -0.46 -24.71 17.56
C LYS A 316 -1.08 -25.60 16.50
N LEU A 317 -1.59 -26.76 16.92
CA LEU A 317 -2.39 -27.65 16.08
C LEU A 317 -3.87 -27.27 16.22
N ALA A 318 -4.57 -27.15 15.10
CA ALA A 318 -6.03 -27.14 15.07
C ALA A 318 -6.58 -28.38 14.39
N VAL A 319 -7.72 -28.86 14.89
CA VAL A 319 -8.53 -29.92 14.24
C VAL A 319 -9.85 -29.26 13.85
N LEU A 320 -10.14 -29.22 12.55
CA LEU A 320 -11.31 -28.57 11.99
C LEU A 320 -12.16 -29.60 11.24
N ASN A 321 -13.47 -29.62 11.49
CA ASN A 321 -14.40 -30.50 10.82
C ASN A 321 -15.64 -29.72 10.36
N GLY A 322 -16.09 -29.95 9.11
CA GLY A 322 -17.35 -29.46 8.58
C GLY A 322 -17.40 -27.94 8.31
N LEU A 323 -16.25 -27.26 8.13
CA LEU A 323 -16.22 -25.83 7.84
C LEU A 323 -16.20 -25.57 6.33
N ASP A 324 -17.07 -24.70 5.85
CA ASP A 324 -17.10 -24.25 4.46
C ASP A 324 -17.20 -22.72 4.37
N GLY A 325 -16.18 -22.11 3.76
CA GLY A 325 -16.11 -20.67 3.56
C GLY A 325 -15.81 -19.84 4.81
N PHE A 326 -14.98 -20.35 5.73
CA PHE A 326 -14.63 -19.67 6.99
C PHE A 326 -13.22 -19.10 6.99
N ILE A 327 -13.06 -18.07 7.82
CA ILE A 327 -11.78 -17.58 8.34
C ILE A 327 -11.61 -18.22 9.73
N VAL A 328 -10.47 -18.89 9.96
CA VAL A 328 -10.02 -19.35 11.28
C VAL A 328 -8.66 -18.70 11.53
N ALA A 329 -8.61 -17.70 12.36
CA ALA A 329 -7.40 -16.93 12.60
C ALA A 329 -7.19 -16.71 14.09
N GLU A 330 -5.98 -16.98 14.57
CA GLU A 330 -5.61 -16.76 15.95
C GLU A 330 -4.32 -15.96 16.06
N LYS A 331 -4.28 -15.04 16.99
CA LYS A 331 -3.08 -14.30 17.38
C LYS A 331 -3.17 -13.96 18.86
N ASP A 332 -2.12 -14.30 19.60
CA ASP A 332 -2.00 -14.09 21.04
C ASP A 332 -3.24 -14.63 21.80
N ASN A 333 -4.04 -13.74 22.37
CA ASN A 333 -5.21 -14.07 23.19
C ASN A 333 -6.55 -13.96 22.43
N VAL A 334 -6.55 -13.93 21.08
CA VAL A 334 -7.77 -13.79 20.27
C VAL A 334 -7.86 -14.87 19.20
N LEU A 335 -8.98 -15.60 19.19
CA LEU A 335 -9.41 -16.49 18.13
C LEU A 335 -10.60 -15.88 17.39
N LEU A 336 -10.49 -15.75 16.07
CA LEU A 336 -11.57 -15.39 15.17
C LEU A 336 -12.00 -16.59 14.35
N VAL A 337 -13.29 -16.91 14.40
CA VAL A 337 -13.94 -17.84 13.49
C VAL A 337 -15.17 -17.14 12.90
N CYS A 338 -15.14 -16.82 11.61
CA CYS A 338 -16.26 -16.16 10.96
C CYS A 338 -16.33 -16.52 9.48
N ARG A 339 -17.46 -16.24 8.82
CA ARG A 339 -17.58 -16.44 7.37
C ARG A 339 -16.62 -15.53 6.62
N LYS A 340 -16.02 -16.06 5.56
CA LYS A 340 -15.11 -15.35 4.66
C LYS A 340 -15.86 -14.34 3.77
N GLU A 341 -17.08 -14.64 3.42
CA GLU A 341 -17.96 -13.74 2.67
C GLU A 341 -18.19 -12.45 3.48
N ASP A 342 -18.05 -11.30 2.82
CA ASP A 342 -18.13 -9.95 3.44
C ASP A 342 -17.18 -9.73 4.65
N SER A 343 -16.13 -10.52 4.74
CA SER A 343 -15.23 -10.50 5.90
C SER A 343 -14.66 -9.12 6.22
N SER A 344 -14.44 -8.28 5.22
CA SER A 344 -13.92 -6.92 5.45
C SER A 344 -14.87 -6.07 6.30
N ALA A 345 -16.18 -6.15 6.08
CA ALA A 345 -17.19 -5.47 6.87
C ALA A 345 -17.38 -6.13 8.24
N LEU A 346 -17.45 -7.47 8.26
CA LEU A 346 -17.62 -8.25 9.49
C LEU A 346 -16.45 -8.06 10.45
N VAL A 347 -15.21 -8.15 9.97
CA VAL A 347 -14.02 -7.98 10.82
C VAL A 347 -13.98 -6.56 11.39
N ARG A 348 -14.26 -5.51 10.58
CA ARG A 348 -14.35 -4.14 11.11
C ARG A 348 -15.41 -3.99 12.20
N LYS A 349 -16.58 -4.60 12.00
CA LYS A 349 -17.64 -4.61 13.01
C LYS A 349 -17.15 -5.25 14.31
N TYR A 350 -16.54 -6.43 14.24
CA TYR A 350 -16.05 -7.15 15.42
C TYR A 350 -14.93 -6.42 16.13
N VAL A 351 -13.97 -5.82 15.40
CA VAL A 351 -12.92 -4.99 15.98
C VAL A 351 -13.52 -3.83 16.79
N ASN A 352 -14.50 -3.12 16.23
CA ASN A 352 -15.17 -2.02 16.95
C ASN A 352 -15.95 -2.51 18.19
N GLU A 353 -16.68 -3.64 18.07
CA GLU A 353 -17.40 -4.21 19.20
C GLU A 353 -16.46 -4.68 20.31
N VAL A 354 -15.36 -5.32 19.97
CA VAL A 354 -14.34 -5.77 20.92
C VAL A 354 -13.69 -4.55 21.60
N GLN A 355 -13.35 -3.52 20.84
CA GLN A 355 -12.78 -2.29 21.39
C GLN A 355 -13.70 -1.67 22.45
N ILE A 356 -15.01 -1.54 22.13
CA ILE A 356 -16.00 -0.95 23.05
C ILE A 356 -16.25 -1.82 24.29
N LYS A 357 -16.33 -3.15 24.11
CA LYS A 357 -16.77 -4.07 25.18
C LYS A 357 -15.62 -4.64 26.01
N LYS A 358 -14.40 -4.69 25.46
CA LYS A 358 -13.27 -5.40 26.07
C LYS A 358 -12.02 -4.53 26.22
N GLY A 359 -11.90 -3.43 25.46
CA GLY A 359 -10.75 -2.52 25.51
C GLY A 359 -9.77 -2.70 24.36
N ASP A 360 -8.74 -1.85 24.34
CA ASP A 360 -7.79 -1.73 23.23
C ASP A 360 -6.74 -2.88 23.20
N GLU A 361 -6.59 -3.63 24.28
CA GLU A 361 -5.61 -4.72 24.39
C GLU A 361 -5.86 -5.87 23.41
N PHE A 362 -7.09 -5.98 22.88
CA PHE A 362 -7.47 -7.03 21.92
C PHE A 362 -7.44 -6.58 20.45
N ILE A 363 -7.13 -5.31 20.18
CA ILE A 363 -7.26 -4.73 18.84
C ILE A 363 -5.94 -4.19 18.26
#